data_b0549eae091e4409ae7d61eb6cdad54d
#
_entry.id   b0549eae091e4409ae7d61eb6cdad54d
#
_cell.length_a   1.000
_cell.length_b   1.000
_cell.length_c   1.000
_cell.angle_alpha   90.00
_cell.angle_beta   90.00
_cell.angle_gamma   90.00
#
_symmetry.space_group_name_H-M   'P 1'
#
loop_
_entity.id
_entity.type
_entity.pdbx_description
1 polymer ?
#
loop_
_entity_poly.entity_id
_entity_poly.type
_entity_poly.pdbx_seq_one_letter_code
_entity_poly.pdbx_strand_id
1 'polypeptide(L)'
;MKISLCMIVKNEEKYIAQCLKSASLLVDEIIIVDTGSTDNTIAIANEYHSKIIQIPWENDFGKARNHSLAQATGDWILVLDADESLYIEDIQKLKDILQQTKANGIGLKFHNFIDEGSEENYNTHMGVRIFRNHCFHYQGAIHEQLLPINNTVAINIEPTDVRVRHFGYLKSNSGKKKRERNIPIIQKLLDENPQDSFQLFNMGNEYMSDDDYSKALYYFEKAYENKDTTLAYCPHLIFRRAICLNYLKRDEESLAILGEGVMLYPKCIDYEYLRGRIYKSHKQYSLAIASFEKCVSNGVAPLNLTFLSDTEGFRSFVELGHIYFLQDDFANALSYYLKALGLKNNHYELLYKIGELLNKMHSDKNIVGASLEKLFADGYYINNVLVIVDILLKEKLYLHAAEYFKRIEDQKVYIDDIQYLKARILFYQKEYEGAFDAFLGVLESENHVHLLPEVEERSLEYAVICYLASNQNGLFKCELKRILPLIEEIKNEERKQVFMAFIVKTEVVFASSAKPQIYRFLSEILQITEFELFEQSLSILNQIDSNEVLLDLANIYYINGYKELALKNTIRSIKELDVLNANAVQILNKEFLLPE
;
A
#
# COMPACT_ATOMS: atom_id res chain seq x y z
N MET A 1 14.79 -40.02 -7.44
CA MET A 1 14.26 -39.01 -6.48
C MET A 1 12.79 -38.85 -6.80
N LYS A 2 11.93 -39.18 -5.86
CA LYS A 2 10.48 -39.06 -5.94
C LYS A 2 9.98 -37.97 -5.00
N ILE A 3 9.02 -37.15 -5.43
CA ILE A 3 8.50 -36.02 -4.66
C ILE A 3 6.99 -36.20 -4.47
N SER A 4 6.51 -36.12 -3.23
CA SER A 4 5.09 -36.16 -2.89
C SER A 4 4.60 -34.76 -2.54
N LEU A 5 3.52 -34.29 -3.20
CA LEU A 5 2.75 -33.14 -2.72
C LEU A 5 1.81 -33.61 -1.59
N CYS A 6 1.86 -32.96 -0.45
CA CYS A 6 0.96 -33.17 0.68
C CYS A 6 0.17 -31.89 0.96
N MET A 7 -1.16 -31.96 0.90
CA MET A 7 -2.05 -30.83 1.08
C MET A 7 -3.16 -31.16 2.08
N ILE A 8 -3.66 -30.14 2.76
CA ILE A 8 -4.95 -30.14 3.45
C ILE A 8 -5.85 -29.10 2.81
N VAL A 9 -7.12 -29.43 2.59
CA VAL A 9 -8.04 -28.53 1.88
C VAL A 9 -9.40 -28.46 2.56
N LYS A 10 -10.08 -27.33 2.39
CA LYS A 10 -11.51 -27.15 2.71
C LYS A 10 -12.06 -25.94 1.96
N ASN A 11 -12.94 -26.18 0.96
CA ASN A 11 -13.59 -25.13 0.17
C ASN A 11 -12.61 -24.18 -0.53
N GLU A 12 -11.75 -24.74 -1.38
CA GLU A 12 -10.65 -24.04 -2.08
C GLU A 12 -10.84 -24.08 -3.61
N GLU A 13 -12.08 -24.22 -4.11
CA GLU A 13 -12.37 -24.32 -5.56
C GLU A 13 -11.77 -23.18 -6.39
N LYS A 14 -11.61 -21.98 -5.78
CA LYS A 14 -11.06 -20.79 -6.45
C LYS A 14 -9.57 -20.93 -6.82
N TYR A 15 -8.78 -21.58 -5.98
CA TYR A 15 -7.32 -21.56 -6.10
C TYR A 15 -6.67 -22.91 -6.36
N ILE A 16 -7.30 -24.02 -5.94
CA ILE A 16 -6.70 -25.36 -5.96
C ILE A 16 -6.22 -25.78 -7.36
N ALA A 17 -6.94 -25.42 -8.43
CA ALA A 17 -6.54 -25.76 -9.80
C ALA A 17 -5.19 -25.15 -10.17
N GLN A 18 -4.95 -23.88 -9.83
CA GLN A 18 -3.68 -23.19 -10.08
C GLN A 18 -2.54 -23.79 -9.27
N CYS A 19 -2.78 -24.12 -8.00
CA CYS A 19 -1.83 -24.79 -7.13
C CYS A 19 -1.39 -26.13 -7.74
N LEU A 20 -2.36 -27.02 -8.01
CA LEU A 20 -2.10 -28.36 -8.54
C LEU A 20 -1.43 -28.33 -9.93
N LYS A 21 -1.84 -27.39 -10.80
CA LYS A 21 -1.20 -27.20 -12.10
C LYS A 21 0.28 -26.86 -11.97
N SER A 22 0.65 -25.99 -11.04
CA SER A 22 2.05 -25.61 -10.82
C SER A 22 2.86 -26.77 -10.20
N ALA A 23 2.29 -27.46 -9.22
CA ALA A 23 2.95 -28.54 -8.50
C ALA A 23 3.13 -29.81 -9.36
N SER A 24 2.16 -30.14 -10.23
CA SER A 24 2.21 -31.34 -11.10
C SER A 24 3.42 -31.38 -12.06
N LEU A 25 4.06 -30.24 -12.30
CA LEU A 25 5.31 -30.17 -13.08
C LEU A 25 6.55 -30.62 -12.28
N LEU A 26 6.42 -30.74 -10.97
CA LEU A 26 7.51 -31.08 -10.06
C LEU A 26 7.34 -32.44 -9.39
N VAL A 27 6.10 -32.79 -9.00
CA VAL A 27 5.82 -33.92 -8.11
C VAL A 27 5.44 -35.19 -8.84
N ASP A 28 5.70 -36.34 -8.21
CA ASP A 28 5.38 -37.68 -8.77
C ASP A 28 4.06 -38.24 -8.21
N GLU A 29 3.59 -37.71 -7.09
CA GLU A 29 2.29 -38.04 -6.48
C GLU A 29 1.69 -36.86 -5.77
N ILE A 30 0.34 -36.83 -5.71
CA ILE A 30 -0.44 -35.79 -5.05
C ILE A 30 -1.33 -36.45 -4.00
N ILE A 31 -1.20 -36.00 -2.76
CA ILE A 31 -1.97 -36.49 -1.60
C ILE A 31 -2.71 -35.31 -0.99
N ILE A 32 -4.04 -35.40 -0.99
CA ILE A 32 -4.92 -34.37 -0.50
C ILE A 32 -5.76 -34.91 0.65
N VAL A 33 -5.64 -34.28 1.80
CA VAL A 33 -6.54 -34.52 2.95
C VAL A 33 -7.63 -33.44 2.92
N ASP A 34 -8.85 -33.87 2.58
CA ASP A 34 -10.03 -33.01 2.61
C ASP A 34 -10.68 -33.06 3.99
N THR A 35 -10.90 -31.90 4.59
CA THR A 35 -11.47 -31.73 5.94
C THR A 35 -12.94 -31.33 5.91
N GLY A 36 -13.64 -31.66 4.84
CA GLY A 36 -15.07 -31.44 4.66
C GLY A 36 -15.42 -30.30 3.73
N SER A 37 -14.92 -30.36 2.49
CA SER A 37 -15.31 -29.47 1.40
C SER A 37 -16.74 -29.73 0.94
N THR A 38 -17.46 -28.65 0.61
CA THR A 38 -18.84 -28.67 0.10
C THR A 38 -18.98 -28.01 -1.27
N ASP A 39 -17.87 -27.50 -1.82
CA ASP A 39 -17.75 -26.89 -3.13
C ASP A 39 -17.09 -27.85 -4.15
N ASN A 40 -16.60 -27.35 -5.28
CA ASN A 40 -15.98 -28.16 -6.32
C ASN A 40 -14.53 -28.58 -6.03
N THR A 41 -13.98 -28.29 -4.84
CA THR A 41 -12.57 -28.59 -4.48
C THR A 41 -12.18 -30.04 -4.81
N ILE A 42 -13.00 -31.03 -4.38
CA ILE A 42 -12.73 -32.46 -4.61
C ILE A 42 -12.82 -32.82 -6.09
N ALA A 43 -13.80 -32.28 -6.81
CA ALA A 43 -13.96 -32.54 -8.23
C ALA A 43 -12.73 -32.07 -9.02
N ILE A 44 -12.26 -30.86 -8.74
CA ILE A 44 -11.05 -30.29 -9.37
C ILE A 44 -9.80 -31.11 -9.01
N ALA A 45 -9.65 -31.50 -7.74
CA ALA A 45 -8.50 -32.29 -7.29
C ALA A 45 -8.42 -33.65 -8.00
N ASN A 46 -9.54 -34.28 -8.31
CA ASN A 46 -9.60 -35.56 -9.04
C ASN A 46 -9.06 -35.44 -10.49
N GLU A 47 -9.18 -34.28 -11.13
CA GLU A 47 -8.64 -34.07 -12.48
C GLU A 47 -7.11 -34.19 -12.53
N TYR A 48 -6.43 -34.02 -11.41
CA TYR A 48 -4.98 -34.13 -11.25
C TYR A 48 -4.53 -35.52 -10.74
N HIS A 49 -5.40 -36.53 -10.78
CA HIS A 49 -5.12 -37.88 -10.29
C HIS A 49 -4.65 -37.94 -8.83
N SER A 50 -5.21 -37.04 -8.00
CA SER A 50 -4.85 -36.92 -6.60
C SER A 50 -5.38 -38.09 -5.77
N LYS A 51 -4.58 -38.56 -4.81
CA LYS A 51 -5.07 -39.47 -3.75
C LYS A 51 -5.79 -38.64 -2.71
N ILE A 52 -7.13 -38.72 -2.70
CA ILE A 52 -7.96 -37.93 -1.78
C ILE A 52 -8.34 -38.76 -0.57
N ILE A 53 -8.16 -38.19 0.62
CA ILE A 53 -8.50 -38.79 1.93
C ILE A 53 -9.42 -37.81 2.64
N GLN A 54 -10.62 -38.23 2.92
CA GLN A 54 -11.59 -37.42 3.66
C GLN A 54 -11.52 -37.74 5.15
N ILE A 55 -11.32 -36.70 5.97
CA ILE A 55 -11.33 -36.80 7.42
C ILE A 55 -12.24 -35.72 8.01
N PRO A 56 -12.85 -35.95 9.18
CA PRO A 56 -13.55 -34.89 9.89
C PRO A 56 -12.56 -33.85 10.38
N TRP A 57 -12.99 -32.57 10.37
CA TRP A 57 -12.19 -31.50 10.94
C TRP A 57 -12.18 -31.54 12.47
N GLU A 58 -11.01 -31.74 13.06
CA GLU A 58 -10.83 -31.87 14.54
C GLU A 58 -10.31 -30.57 15.18
N ASN A 59 -10.32 -29.41 14.49
CA ASN A 59 -9.72 -28.16 14.94
C ASN A 59 -8.20 -28.28 15.20
N ASP A 60 -7.51 -29.09 14.42
CA ASP A 60 -6.08 -29.34 14.53
C ASP A 60 -5.43 -29.45 13.14
N PHE A 61 -4.73 -28.38 12.74
CA PHE A 61 -4.04 -28.32 11.47
C PHE A 61 -2.85 -29.28 11.41
N GLY A 62 -2.07 -29.39 12.50
CA GLY A 62 -0.91 -30.29 12.56
C GLY A 62 -1.31 -31.74 12.37
N LYS A 63 -2.39 -32.20 13.02
CA LYS A 63 -2.93 -33.55 12.81
C LYS A 63 -3.37 -33.76 11.37
N ALA A 64 -4.12 -32.83 10.78
CA ALA A 64 -4.58 -32.93 9.41
C ALA A 64 -3.40 -33.02 8.42
N ARG A 65 -2.34 -32.20 8.59
CA ARG A 65 -1.13 -32.30 7.77
C ARG A 65 -0.41 -33.62 7.96
N ASN A 66 -0.27 -34.10 9.18
CA ASN A 66 0.39 -35.39 9.45
C ASN A 66 -0.36 -36.57 8.82
N HIS A 67 -1.69 -36.50 8.65
CA HIS A 67 -2.43 -37.49 7.88
C HIS A 67 -1.97 -37.56 6.41
N SER A 68 -1.69 -36.41 5.77
CA SER A 68 -1.16 -36.39 4.41
C SER A 68 0.27 -36.92 4.35
N LEU A 69 1.14 -36.53 5.30
CA LEU A 69 2.52 -37.02 5.38
C LEU A 69 2.60 -38.53 5.55
N ALA A 70 1.73 -39.13 6.35
CA ALA A 70 1.69 -40.59 6.57
C ALA A 70 1.38 -41.39 5.31
N GLN A 71 0.85 -40.78 4.27
CA GLN A 71 0.51 -41.42 2.99
C GLN A 71 1.56 -41.21 1.90
N ALA A 72 2.54 -40.35 2.16
CA ALA A 72 3.56 -40.00 1.19
C ALA A 72 4.60 -41.10 1.02
N THR A 73 4.94 -41.39 -0.23
CA THR A 73 5.91 -42.43 -0.61
C THR A 73 7.18 -41.84 -1.26
N GLY A 74 7.23 -40.53 -1.49
CA GLY A 74 8.36 -39.85 -2.08
C GLY A 74 9.56 -39.71 -1.13
N ASP A 75 10.74 -39.51 -1.68
CA ASP A 75 11.96 -39.18 -0.93
C ASP A 75 11.87 -37.78 -0.30
N TRP A 76 11.16 -36.89 -0.98
CA TRP A 76 10.90 -35.52 -0.57
C TRP A 76 9.41 -35.26 -0.45
N ILE A 77 9.04 -34.45 0.51
CA ILE A 77 7.71 -33.91 0.69
C ILE A 77 7.71 -32.45 0.25
N LEU A 78 6.76 -32.07 -0.60
CA LEU A 78 6.35 -30.68 -0.85
C LEU A 78 5.03 -30.46 -0.12
N VAL A 79 4.94 -29.41 0.69
CA VAL A 79 3.67 -28.96 1.29
C VAL A 79 3.29 -27.63 0.68
N LEU A 80 2.08 -27.53 0.12
CA LEU A 80 1.49 -26.27 -0.33
C LEU A 80 0.07 -26.15 0.23
N ASP A 81 -0.32 -24.95 0.56
CA ASP A 81 -1.71 -24.60 0.77
C ASP A 81 -2.40 -24.35 -0.58
N ALA A 82 -3.71 -24.52 -0.67
CA ALA A 82 -4.40 -24.43 -1.97
C ALA A 82 -4.30 -23.06 -2.63
N ASP A 83 -4.11 -21.99 -1.83
CA ASP A 83 -3.89 -20.62 -2.27
C ASP A 83 -2.40 -20.26 -2.53
N GLU A 84 -1.54 -21.30 -2.61
CA GLU A 84 -0.12 -21.19 -2.97
C GLU A 84 0.15 -21.83 -4.32
N SER A 85 1.08 -21.27 -5.12
CA SER A 85 1.53 -21.88 -6.39
C SER A 85 2.99 -21.59 -6.68
N LEU A 86 3.70 -22.57 -7.24
CA LEU A 86 5.10 -22.40 -7.65
C LEU A 86 5.19 -21.49 -8.89
N TYR A 87 6.27 -20.72 -9.00
CA TYR A 87 6.64 -20.10 -10.27
C TYR A 87 7.19 -21.18 -11.21
N ILE A 88 6.61 -21.29 -12.40
CA ILE A 88 6.94 -22.36 -13.36
C ILE A 88 8.40 -22.28 -13.79
N GLU A 89 8.93 -21.07 -13.95
CA GLU A 89 10.32 -20.80 -14.32
C GLU A 89 11.34 -21.29 -13.28
N ASP A 90 10.93 -21.43 -12.02
CA ASP A 90 11.80 -21.86 -10.93
C ASP A 90 11.83 -23.40 -10.73
N ILE A 91 10.94 -24.13 -11.41
CA ILE A 91 10.78 -25.58 -11.19
C ILE A 91 12.05 -26.35 -11.55
N GLN A 92 12.70 -26.04 -12.67
CA GLN A 92 13.93 -26.74 -13.04
C GLN A 92 15.05 -26.48 -12.03
N LYS A 93 15.21 -25.23 -11.60
CA LYS A 93 16.15 -24.84 -10.56
C LYS A 93 15.90 -25.61 -9.27
N LEU A 94 14.64 -25.74 -8.86
CA LEU A 94 14.29 -26.50 -7.67
C LEU A 94 14.64 -27.99 -7.80
N LYS A 95 14.39 -28.60 -8.96
CA LYS A 95 14.82 -29.99 -9.24
C LYS A 95 16.32 -30.17 -9.10
N ASP A 96 17.10 -29.23 -9.63
CA ASP A 96 18.57 -29.29 -9.57
C ASP A 96 19.07 -29.16 -8.12
N ILE A 97 18.48 -28.25 -7.34
CA ILE A 97 18.78 -28.11 -5.91
C ILE A 97 18.49 -29.42 -5.17
N LEU A 98 17.31 -30.01 -5.35
CA LEU A 98 16.89 -31.23 -4.64
C LEU A 98 17.79 -32.46 -4.98
N GLN A 99 18.39 -32.49 -6.16
CA GLN A 99 19.32 -33.55 -6.56
C GLN A 99 20.70 -33.40 -5.90
N GLN A 100 21.13 -32.17 -5.61
CA GLN A 100 22.50 -31.88 -5.18
C GLN A 100 22.62 -31.62 -3.67
N THR A 101 21.51 -31.18 -3.03
CA THR A 101 21.53 -30.75 -1.64
C THR A 101 21.77 -31.88 -0.64
N LYS A 102 22.53 -31.58 0.41
CA LYS A 102 22.69 -32.39 1.62
C LYS A 102 21.74 -31.95 2.74
N ALA A 103 20.96 -30.92 2.51
CA ALA A 103 19.98 -30.43 3.47
C ALA A 103 18.83 -31.43 3.64
N ASN A 104 18.12 -31.34 4.76
CA ASN A 104 16.89 -32.10 4.99
C ASN A 104 15.63 -31.23 4.91
N GLY A 105 15.78 -29.93 4.69
CA GLY A 105 14.69 -29.01 4.38
C GLY A 105 15.16 -27.87 3.45
N ILE A 106 14.23 -27.33 2.66
CA ILE A 106 14.47 -26.26 1.71
C ILE A 106 13.52 -25.10 2.04
N GLY A 107 14.11 -23.92 2.23
CA GLY A 107 13.37 -22.66 2.37
C GLY A 107 13.02 -22.07 1.02
N LEU A 108 11.75 -21.75 0.81
CA LEU A 108 11.22 -21.11 -0.40
C LEU A 108 10.85 -19.66 -0.11
N LYS A 109 10.97 -18.78 -1.11
CA LYS A 109 10.65 -17.36 -1.01
C LYS A 109 9.20 -17.11 -1.41
N PHE A 110 8.38 -16.70 -0.46
CA PHE A 110 6.96 -16.38 -0.69
C PHE A 110 6.79 -14.96 -1.18
N HIS A 111 5.95 -14.78 -2.21
CA HIS A 111 5.39 -13.51 -2.64
C HIS A 111 3.93 -13.46 -2.21
N ASN A 112 3.65 -12.75 -1.11
CA ASN A 112 2.30 -12.61 -0.55
C ASN A 112 1.62 -11.41 -1.21
N PHE A 113 0.74 -11.67 -2.16
CA PHE A 113 0.02 -10.63 -2.88
C PHE A 113 -1.02 -9.95 -1.99
N ILE A 114 -1.11 -8.62 -2.09
CA ILE A 114 -2.00 -7.79 -1.26
C ILE A 114 -3.22 -7.34 -2.05
N ASP A 115 -3.06 -7.04 -3.34
CA ASP A 115 -4.12 -6.53 -4.20
C ASP A 115 -4.41 -7.51 -5.35
N GLU A 116 -5.71 -7.65 -5.70
CA GLU A 116 -6.12 -8.45 -6.86
C GLU A 116 -5.68 -7.78 -8.17
N GLY A 117 -5.10 -8.57 -9.07
CA GLY A 117 -4.71 -8.12 -10.41
C GLY A 117 -3.37 -7.40 -10.52
N SER A 118 -2.64 -7.18 -9.42
CA SER A 118 -1.29 -6.62 -9.42
C SER A 118 -0.27 -7.67 -9.00
N GLU A 119 0.62 -8.07 -9.91
CA GLU A 119 1.77 -8.92 -9.58
C GLU A 119 2.95 -8.11 -9.00
N GLU A 120 2.83 -6.80 -8.84
CA GLU A 120 3.89 -5.92 -8.37
C GLU A 120 3.80 -5.60 -6.87
N ASN A 121 2.62 -5.73 -6.26
CA ASN A 121 2.40 -5.38 -4.86
C ASN A 121 2.32 -6.61 -3.96
N TYR A 122 3.47 -7.03 -3.43
CA TYR A 122 3.56 -8.17 -2.52
C TYR A 122 4.59 -7.94 -1.40
N ASN A 123 4.37 -8.61 -0.28
CA ASN A 123 5.38 -8.77 0.77
C ASN A 123 6.08 -10.11 0.60
N THR A 124 7.34 -10.20 1.06
CA THR A 124 8.10 -11.44 0.99
C THR A 124 8.39 -12.01 2.37
N HIS A 125 8.38 -13.34 2.47
CA HIS A 125 8.95 -14.07 3.61
C HIS A 125 9.54 -15.40 3.14
N MET A 126 10.32 -16.05 4.00
CA MET A 126 10.83 -17.39 3.76
C MET A 126 10.01 -18.41 4.55
N GLY A 127 9.67 -19.53 3.91
CA GLY A 127 9.00 -20.65 4.57
C GLY A 127 9.60 -21.99 4.15
N VAL A 128 9.75 -22.93 5.08
CA VAL A 128 10.14 -24.30 4.74
C VAL A 128 8.90 -25.03 4.24
N ARG A 129 8.90 -25.39 2.96
CA ARG A 129 7.80 -26.11 2.30
C ARG A 129 8.25 -27.43 1.68
N ILE A 130 9.55 -27.67 1.58
CA ILE A 130 10.11 -28.92 1.07
C ILE A 130 11.04 -29.52 2.12
N PHE A 131 10.89 -30.80 2.39
CA PHE A 131 11.72 -31.49 3.36
C PHE A 131 11.82 -32.99 3.07
N ARG A 132 12.86 -33.67 3.59
CA ARG A 132 13.05 -35.11 3.48
C ARG A 132 11.93 -35.86 4.17
N ASN A 133 11.35 -36.86 3.50
CA ASN A 133 10.32 -37.71 4.09
C ASN A 133 10.88 -38.43 5.33
N HIS A 134 10.02 -38.67 6.33
CA HIS A 134 10.37 -39.29 7.61
C HIS A 134 11.39 -38.52 8.49
N CYS A 135 11.73 -37.27 8.13
CA CYS A 135 12.59 -36.42 8.96
C CYS A 135 11.80 -35.47 9.88
N PHE A 136 10.61 -35.09 9.48
CA PHE A 136 9.83 -34.05 10.15
C PHE A 136 8.36 -34.45 10.33
N HIS A 137 7.71 -33.80 11.29
CA HIS A 137 6.26 -33.85 11.50
C HIS A 137 5.75 -32.46 11.88
N TYR A 138 4.45 -32.24 11.75
CA TYR A 138 3.80 -31.02 12.21
C TYR A 138 3.31 -31.17 13.66
N GLN A 139 3.53 -30.15 14.49
CA GLN A 139 3.06 -30.07 15.85
C GLN A 139 2.33 -28.75 16.09
N GLY A 140 1.20 -28.81 16.77
CA GLY A 140 0.35 -27.67 17.10
C GLY A 140 -0.98 -27.67 16.34
N ALA A 141 -2.05 -27.37 17.06
CA ALA A 141 -3.39 -27.35 16.48
C ALA A 141 -3.60 -26.16 15.53
N ILE A 142 -2.89 -25.06 15.75
CA ILE A 142 -2.85 -23.86 14.90
C ILE A 142 -1.47 -23.25 14.92
N HIS A 143 -1.07 -22.58 13.82
CA HIS A 143 0.30 -22.10 13.60
C HIS A 143 1.32 -23.22 13.81
N GLU A 144 0.98 -24.37 13.28
CA GLU A 144 1.70 -25.63 13.44
C GLU A 144 3.15 -25.49 12.99
N GLN A 145 4.05 -26.01 13.81
CA GLN A 145 5.49 -25.96 13.58
C GLN A 145 5.98 -27.26 12.94
N LEU A 146 6.87 -27.15 11.96
CA LEU A 146 7.56 -28.29 11.39
C LEU A 146 8.74 -28.67 12.30
N LEU A 147 8.63 -29.76 13.02
CA LEU A 147 9.63 -30.23 14.00
C LEU A 147 10.27 -31.54 13.54
N PRO A 148 11.54 -31.82 13.94
CA PRO A 148 12.17 -33.10 13.70
C PRO A 148 11.35 -34.24 14.34
N ILE A 149 11.27 -35.38 13.67
CA ILE A 149 10.51 -36.53 14.19
C ILE A 149 11.11 -37.09 15.50
N ASN A 150 12.40 -36.86 15.70
CA ASN A 150 13.12 -37.19 16.93
C ASN A 150 14.40 -36.34 17.09
N ASN A 151 15.02 -36.39 18.25
CA ASN A 151 16.21 -35.60 18.60
C ASN A 151 17.49 -35.99 17.83
N THR A 152 17.47 -37.06 17.04
CA THR A 152 18.62 -37.50 16.23
C THR A 152 18.65 -36.85 14.85
N VAL A 153 17.56 -36.25 14.41
CA VAL A 153 17.47 -35.54 13.14
C VAL A 153 17.97 -34.10 13.35
N ALA A 154 19.17 -33.83 12.88
CA ALA A 154 19.70 -32.47 12.86
C ALA A 154 18.92 -31.62 11.85
N ILE A 155 18.49 -30.42 12.28
CA ILE A 155 17.83 -29.48 11.38
C ILE A 155 18.90 -28.83 10.48
N ASN A 156 18.81 -29.09 9.18
CA ASN A 156 19.64 -28.49 8.15
C ASN A 156 18.75 -27.96 7.03
N ILE A 157 18.43 -26.66 7.09
CA ILE A 157 17.57 -25.98 6.12
C ILE A 157 18.44 -25.15 5.19
N GLU A 158 18.32 -25.41 3.88
CA GLU A 158 18.95 -24.61 2.82
C GLU A 158 17.97 -23.54 2.34
N PRO A 159 18.27 -22.25 2.55
CA PRO A 159 17.46 -21.16 2.01
C PRO A 159 17.71 -21.05 0.50
N THR A 160 16.65 -20.82 -0.28
CA THR A 160 16.74 -20.64 -1.72
C THR A 160 15.96 -19.39 -2.16
N ASP A 161 16.20 -18.95 -3.38
CA ASP A 161 15.44 -17.89 -4.04
C ASP A 161 14.30 -18.44 -4.94
N VAL A 162 13.99 -19.75 -4.84
CA VAL A 162 12.82 -20.36 -5.48
C VAL A 162 11.55 -19.74 -4.92
N ARG A 163 10.68 -19.26 -5.82
CA ARG A 163 9.53 -18.42 -5.45
C ARG A 163 8.22 -19.21 -5.39
N VAL A 164 7.36 -18.78 -4.48
CA VAL A 164 5.98 -19.26 -4.34
C VAL A 164 5.03 -18.06 -4.37
N ARG A 165 3.98 -18.12 -5.21
CA ARG A 165 2.87 -17.16 -5.14
C ARG A 165 1.95 -17.54 -4.00
N HIS A 166 1.50 -16.57 -3.21
CA HIS A 166 0.55 -16.78 -2.12
C HIS A 166 -0.55 -15.71 -2.16
N PHE A 167 -1.80 -16.16 -2.32
CA PHE A 167 -2.98 -15.32 -2.49
C PHE A 167 -3.82 -15.16 -1.21
N GLY A 168 -3.41 -15.78 -0.13
CA GLY A 168 -4.13 -15.77 1.14
C GLY A 168 -4.23 -14.41 1.84
N TYR A 169 -3.43 -13.41 1.41
CA TYR A 169 -3.42 -12.05 1.94
C TYR A 169 -4.22 -11.04 1.12
N LEU A 170 -4.86 -11.48 0.04
CA LEU A 170 -5.72 -10.59 -0.75
C LEU A 170 -6.84 -10.01 0.11
N LYS A 171 -7.12 -8.72 -0.03
CA LYS A 171 -8.16 -7.98 0.71
C LYS A 171 -9.57 -8.59 0.59
N SER A 172 -9.84 -9.28 -0.51
CA SER A 172 -11.09 -10.01 -0.73
C SER A 172 -11.23 -11.31 0.09
N ASN A 173 -10.11 -11.88 0.54
CA ASN A 173 -10.10 -13.08 1.39
C ASN A 173 -10.30 -12.65 2.85
N SER A 174 -11.55 -12.52 3.27
CA SER A 174 -11.95 -11.91 4.54
C SER A 174 -11.21 -12.50 5.75
N GLY A 175 -10.31 -11.72 6.35
CA GLY A 175 -9.64 -12.05 7.61
C GLY A 175 -10.62 -12.40 8.74
N LYS A 176 -11.86 -11.89 8.67
CA LYS A 176 -12.94 -12.17 9.62
C LYS A 176 -13.26 -13.67 9.76
N LYS A 177 -13.44 -14.40 8.65
CA LYS A 177 -13.71 -15.85 8.68
C LYS A 177 -12.53 -16.65 9.26
N LYS A 178 -11.29 -16.23 8.96
CA LYS A 178 -10.09 -16.86 9.53
C LYS A 178 -10.04 -16.69 11.05
N ARG A 179 -10.33 -15.49 11.55
CA ARG A 179 -10.37 -15.20 12.99
C ARG A 179 -11.47 -15.96 13.72
N GLU A 180 -12.68 -16.01 13.16
CA GLU A 180 -13.82 -16.78 13.74
C GLU A 180 -13.47 -18.26 13.93
N ARG A 181 -12.60 -18.82 13.08
CA ARG A 181 -12.07 -20.17 13.21
C ARG A 181 -10.90 -20.25 14.21
N ASN A 182 -9.95 -19.32 14.14
CA ASN A 182 -8.67 -19.41 14.84
C ASN A 182 -8.81 -19.10 16.34
N ILE A 183 -9.55 -18.06 16.72
CA ILE A 183 -9.71 -17.63 18.12
C ILE A 183 -10.23 -18.76 19.02
N PRO A 184 -11.27 -19.52 18.67
CA PRO A 184 -11.72 -20.63 19.50
C PRO A 184 -10.66 -21.74 19.71
N ILE A 185 -9.85 -22.03 18.69
CA ILE A 185 -8.77 -23.02 18.77
C ILE A 185 -7.70 -22.54 19.76
N ILE A 186 -7.23 -21.28 19.59
CA ILE A 186 -6.23 -20.69 20.49
C ILE A 186 -6.76 -20.59 21.90
N GLN A 187 -8.04 -20.18 22.07
CA GLN A 187 -8.66 -20.08 23.39
C GLN A 187 -8.66 -21.42 24.12
N LYS A 188 -9.03 -22.51 23.45
CA LYS A 188 -8.99 -23.85 24.01
C LYS A 188 -7.58 -24.24 24.49
N LEU A 189 -6.54 -23.92 23.71
CA LEU A 189 -5.15 -24.19 24.12
C LEU A 189 -4.75 -23.35 25.33
N LEU A 190 -5.21 -22.10 25.42
CA LEU A 190 -4.97 -21.21 26.55
C LEU A 190 -5.79 -21.64 27.80
N ASP A 191 -6.96 -22.25 27.63
CA ASP A 191 -7.72 -22.82 28.74
C ASP A 191 -6.98 -24.02 29.37
N GLU A 192 -6.26 -24.80 28.55
CA GLU A 192 -5.40 -25.92 28.99
C GLU A 192 -4.07 -25.42 29.60
N ASN A 193 -3.46 -24.38 29.01
CA ASN A 193 -2.23 -23.75 29.49
C ASN A 193 -2.31 -22.22 29.38
N PRO A 194 -2.82 -21.51 30.40
CA PRO A 194 -3.00 -20.04 30.35
C PRO A 194 -1.72 -19.22 30.23
N GLN A 195 -0.56 -19.84 30.46
CA GLN A 195 0.75 -19.17 30.38
C GLN A 195 1.54 -19.55 29.13
N ASP A 196 0.93 -20.23 28.17
CA ASP A 196 1.59 -20.55 26.91
C ASP A 196 1.88 -19.26 26.13
N SER A 197 3.11 -18.81 26.22
CA SER A 197 3.57 -17.55 25.61
C SER A 197 3.41 -17.53 24.09
N PHE A 198 3.53 -18.69 23.42
CA PHE A 198 3.33 -18.74 21.96
C PHE A 198 1.85 -18.61 21.59
N GLN A 199 0.94 -19.25 22.34
CA GLN A 199 -0.49 -19.10 22.09
C GLN A 199 -1.02 -17.72 22.49
N LEU A 200 -0.48 -17.11 23.54
CA LEU A 200 -0.76 -15.71 23.88
C LEU A 200 -0.29 -14.77 22.78
N PHE A 201 0.91 -14.99 22.20
CA PHE A 201 1.40 -14.25 21.04
C PHE A 201 0.46 -14.42 19.82
N ASN A 202 0.01 -15.63 19.52
CA ASN A 202 -0.92 -15.90 18.44
C ASN A 202 -2.28 -15.22 18.67
N MET A 203 -2.82 -15.26 19.89
CA MET A 203 -4.06 -14.53 20.21
C MET A 203 -3.91 -13.02 20.01
N GLY A 204 -2.78 -12.43 20.41
CA GLY A 204 -2.45 -11.03 20.15
C GLY A 204 -2.42 -10.71 18.64
N ASN A 205 -1.91 -11.62 17.81
CA ASN A 205 -1.89 -11.46 16.36
C ASN A 205 -3.30 -11.46 15.76
N GLU A 206 -4.22 -12.30 16.23
CA GLU A 206 -5.60 -12.31 15.76
C GLU A 206 -6.30 -10.97 16.07
N TYR A 207 -6.12 -10.40 17.27
CA TYR A 207 -6.68 -9.10 17.61
C TYR A 207 -6.00 -7.95 16.86
N MET A 208 -4.68 -7.99 16.65
CA MET A 208 -3.96 -6.99 15.88
C MET A 208 -4.42 -6.96 14.41
N SER A 209 -4.77 -8.11 13.84
CA SER A 209 -5.31 -8.19 12.47
C SER A 209 -6.71 -7.58 12.30
N ASP A 210 -7.40 -7.28 13.41
CA ASP A 210 -8.70 -6.60 13.49
C ASP A 210 -8.58 -5.15 13.97
N ASP A 211 -7.37 -4.61 13.99
CA ASP A 211 -7.05 -3.28 14.51
C ASP A 211 -7.44 -3.06 15.98
N ASP A 212 -7.76 -4.13 16.74
CA ASP A 212 -7.98 -4.06 18.19
C ASP A 212 -6.64 -4.07 18.93
N TYR A 213 -5.90 -2.96 18.75
CA TYR A 213 -4.55 -2.80 19.34
C TYR A 213 -4.54 -2.90 20.87
N SER A 214 -5.66 -2.58 21.53
CA SER A 214 -5.77 -2.66 22.98
C SER A 214 -5.77 -4.10 23.46
N LYS A 215 -6.60 -4.96 22.86
CA LYS A 215 -6.60 -6.39 23.20
C LYS A 215 -5.35 -7.09 22.72
N ALA A 216 -4.85 -6.73 21.52
CA ALA A 216 -3.59 -7.26 21.01
C ALA A 216 -2.45 -7.00 22.00
N LEU A 217 -2.31 -5.76 22.51
CA LEU A 217 -1.30 -5.39 23.49
C LEU A 217 -1.43 -6.19 24.78
N TYR A 218 -2.66 -6.36 25.31
CA TYR A 218 -2.91 -7.16 26.51
C TYR A 218 -2.35 -8.59 26.38
N TYR A 219 -2.61 -9.26 25.26
CA TYR A 219 -2.10 -10.61 25.03
C TYR A 219 -0.59 -10.63 24.77
N PHE A 220 -0.05 -9.66 24.06
CA PHE A 220 1.39 -9.55 23.85
C PHE A 220 2.16 -9.27 25.16
N GLU A 221 1.61 -8.48 26.07
CA GLU A 221 2.21 -8.25 27.40
C GLU A 221 2.25 -9.54 28.21
N LYS A 222 1.16 -10.29 28.26
CA LYS A 222 1.14 -11.61 28.89
C LYS A 222 2.12 -12.59 28.26
N ALA A 223 2.20 -12.61 26.92
CA ALA A 223 3.19 -13.43 26.22
C ALA A 223 4.62 -13.04 26.58
N TYR A 224 4.86 -11.74 26.78
CA TYR A 224 6.18 -11.23 27.11
C TYR A 224 6.62 -11.54 28.55
N GLU A 225 5.73 -11.60 29.51
CA GLU A 225 6.02 -11.99 30.90
C GLU A 225 6.68 -13.38 30.97
N ASN A 226 6.23 -14.29 30.11
CA ASN A 226 6.69 -15.69 30.08
C ASN A 226 7.57 -15.99 28.86
N LYS A 227 8.23 -14.96 28.27
CA LYS A 227 9.01 -15.11 27.06
C LYS A 227 10.28 -15.95 27.26
N ASP A 228 10.58 -16.72 26.23
CA ASP A 228 11.90 -17.29 26.01
C ASP A 228 12.55 -16.53 24.83
N THR A 229 13.59 -15.76 25.13
CA THR A 229 14.30 -14.92 24.14
C THR A 229 15.06 -15.73 23.08
N THR A 230 15.19 -17.04 23.27
CA THR A 230 15.84 -17.93 22.28
C THR A 230 14.86 -18.38 21.20
N LEU A 231 13.56 -18.25 21.43
CA LEU A 231 12.52 -18.69 20.49
C LEU A 231 12.31 -17.67 19.35
N ALA A 232 12.09 -18.20 18.14
CA ALA A 232 12.03 -17.42 16.90
C ALA A 232 10.92 -16.35 16.88
N TYR A 233 9.82 -16.51 17.64
CA TYR A 233 8.74 -15.54 17.69
C TYR A 233 9.02 -14.35 18.64
N CYS A 234 9.97 -14.46 19.55
CA CYS A 234 10.23 -13.43 20.55
C CYS A 234 10.64 -12.07 19.95
N PRO A 235 11.50 -11.98 18.91
CA PRO A 235 11.74 -10.72 18.20
C PRO A 235 10.46 -10.12 17.61
N HIS A 236 9.60 -10.94 17.02
CA HIS A 236 8.30 -10.49 16.50
C HIS A 236 7.38 -9.95 17.61
N LEU A 237 7.37 -10.63 18.77
CA LEU A 237 6.57 -10.21 19.92
C LEU A 237 6.94 -8.79 20.39
N ILE A 238 8.24 -8.51 20.52
CA ILE A 238 8.75 -7.16 20.88
C ILE A 238 8.29 -6.13 19.85
N PHE A 239 8.47 -6.43 18.56
CA PHE A 239 8.10 -5.52 17.47
C PHE A 239 6.61 -5.22 17.45
N ARG A 240 5.75 -6.23 17.60
CA ARG A 240 4.29 -6.09 17.58
C ARG A 240 3.76 -5.34 18.80
N ARG A 241 4.34 -5.57 19.99
CA ARG A 241 4.05 -4.75 21.19
C ARG A 241 4.32 -3.27 20.93
N ALA A 242 5.50 -2.96 20.37
CA ALA A 242 5.87 -1.58 20.06
C ALA A 242 4.92 -0.95 19.04
N ILE A 243 4.49 -1.69 18.01
CA ILE A 243 3.50 -1.23 17.05
C ILE A 243 2.16 -0.93 17.76
N CYS A 244 1.65 -1.84 18.58
CA CYS A 244 0.40 -1.60 19.32
C CYS A 244 0.47 -0.35 20.19
N LEU A 245 1.56 -0.16 20.92
CA LEU A 245 1.77 1.04 21.74
C LEU A 245 1.79 2.32 20.90
N ASN A 246 2.46 2.32 19.75
CA ASN A 246 2.48 3.47 18.86
C ASN A 246 1.07 3.80 18.30
N TYR A 247 0.28 2.80 17.89
CA TYR A 247 -1.11 3.04 17.47
C TYR A 247 -1.98 3.58 18.60
N LEU A 248 -1.74 3.14 19.84
CA LEU A 248 -2.40 3.62 21.05
C LEU A 248 -1.85 4.98 21.56
N LYS A 249 -0.91 5.62 20.81
CA LYS A 249 -0.25 6.89 21.17
C LYS A 249 0.56 6.85 22.48
N ARG A 250 1.03 5.67 22.86
CA ARG A 250 1.93 5.41 24.00
C ARG A 250 3.38 5.33 23.50
N ASP A 251 3.84 6.39 22.83
CA ASP A 251 5.08 6.40 22.05
C ASP A 251 6.34 6.28 22.91
N GLU A 252 6.36 6.84 24.13
CA GLU A 252 7.48 6.69 25.06
C GLU A 252 7.70 5.22 25.46
N GLU A 253 6.63 4.51 25.75
CA GLU A 253 6.70 3.09 26.08
C GLU A 253 7.10 2.25 24.85
N SER A 254 6.61 2.61 23.65
CA SER A 254 7.03 1.99 22.41
C SER A 254 8.55 2.14 22.19
N LEU A 255 9.09 3.36 22.37
CA LEU A 255 10.51 3.64 22.24
C LEU A 255 11.35 2.87 23.27
N ALA A 256 10.88 2.72 24.51
CA ALA A 256 11.55 1.93 25.56
C ALA A 256 11.66 0.45 25.17
N ILE A 257 10.55 -0.15 24.71
CA ILE A 257 10.51 -1.54 24.25
C ILE A 257 11.40 -1.78 23.02
N LEU A 258 11.38 -0.84 22.06
CA LEU A 258 12.27 -0.91 20.90
C LEU A 258 13.73 -0.80 21.29
N GLY A 259 14.05 0.03 22.30
CA GLY A 259 15.39 0.11 22.88
C GLY A 259 15.86 -1.23 23.48
N GLU A 260 14.99 -1.91 24.22
CA GLU A 260 15.26 -3.27 24.72
C GLU A 260 15.46 -4.26 23.56
N GLY A 261 14.59 -4.18 22.53
CA GLY A 261 14.69 -5.03 21.34
C GLY A 261 16.03 -4.88 20.61
N VAL A 262 16.53 -3.65 20.46
CA VAL A 262 17.86 -3.38 19.86
C VAL A 262 18.99 -3.99 20.69
N MET A 263 18.88 -4.00 22.02
CA MET A 263 19.89 -4.62 22.88
C MET A 263 19.88 -6.15 22.79
N LEU A 264 18.68 -6.75 22.74
CA LEU A 264 18.53 -8.21 22.66
C LEU A 264 18.84 -8.76 21.25
N TYR A 265 18.46 -8.02 20.22
CA TYR A 265 18.56 -8.45 18.83
C TYR A 265 19.18 -7.33 17.96
N PRO A 266 20.49 -7.03 18.12
CA PRO A 266 21.12 -5.87 17.49
C PRO A 266 21.15 -5.93 15.95
N LYS A 267 20.92 -7.11 15.36
CA LYS A 267 20.80 -7.30 13.91
C LYS A 267 19.38 -7.07 13.38
N CYS A 268 18.38 -6.87 14.24
CA CYS A 268 17.03 -6.55 13.85
C CYS A 268 16.90 -5.05 13.60
N ILE A 269 17.11 -4.62 12.37
CA ILE A 269 17.10 -3.20 11.99
C ILE A 269 15.68 -2.60 12.02
N ASP A 270 14.65 -3.40 11.98
CA ASP A 270 13.25 -2.94 11.98
C ASP A 270 12.87 -2.23 13.29
N TYR A 271 13.55 -2.54 14.39
CA TYR A 271 13.40 -1.78 15.63
C TYR A 271 13.88 -0.34 15.48
N GLU A 272 15.06 -0.14 14.88
CA GLU A 272 15.59 1.20 14.61
C GLU A 272 14.73 1.93 13.58
N TYR A 273 14.21 1.23 12.56
CA TYR A 273 13.31 1.82 11.59
C TYR A 273 12.03 2.36 12.26
N LEU A 274 11.40 1.58 13.13
CA LEU A 274 10.20 2.03 13.85
C LEU A 274 10.51 3.17 14.82
N ARG A 275 11.66 3.14 15.51
CA ARG A 275 12.14 4.28 16.34
C ARG A 275 12.29 5.54 15.51
N GLY A 276 12.90 5.44 14.33
CA GLY A 276 13.06 6.57 13.40
C GLY A 276 11.71 7.16 12.99
N ARG A 277 10.72 6.33 12.71
CA ARG A 277 9.35 6.80 12.39
C ARG A 277 8.68 7.51 13.56
N ILE A 278 8.81 6.99 14.78
CA ILE A 278 8.26 7.62 15.98
C ILE A 278 8.95 8.97 16.21
N TYR A 279 10.28 9.05 16.18
CA TYR A 279 11.01 10.31 16.33
C TYR A 279 10.62 11.33 15.26
N LYS A 280 10.44 10.89 14.01
CA LYS A 280 10.00 11.77 12.91
C LYS A 280 8.60 12.36 13.20
N SER A 281 7.65 11.54 13.67
CA SER A 281 6.30 12.01 14.00
C SER A 281 6.28 13.05 15.11
N HIS A 282 7.25 12.99 16.04
CA HIS A 282 7.50 13.99 17.08
C HIS A 282 8.43 15.14 16.65
N LYS A 283 8.77 15.25 15.36
CA LYS A 283 9.70 16.25 14.80
C LYS A 283 11.10 16.22 15.42
N GLN A 284 11.49 15.13 16.05
CA GLN A 284 12.84 14.90 16.61
C GLN A 284 13.77 14.41 15.48
N TYR A 285 14.01 15.29 14.50
CA TYR A 285 14.63 14.91 13.24
C TYR A 285 16.04 14.35 13.38
N SER A 286 16.86 14.89 14.27
CA SER A 286 18.23 14.38 14.51
C SER A 286 18.23 12.92 14.99
N LEU A 287 17.31 12.55 15.89
CA LEU A 287 17.16 11.17 16.37
C LEU A 287 16.59 10.25 15.29
N ALA A 288 15.64 10.77 14.49
CA ALA A 288 15.08 10.02 13.38
C ALA A 288 16.14 9.72 12.32
N ILE A 289 16.95 10.72 11.92
CA ILE A 289 18.07 10.55 10.98
C ILE A 289 19.03 9.48 11.49
N ALA A 290 19.49 9.60 12.74
CA ALA A 290 20.42 8.64 13.34
C ALA A 290 19.86 7.20 13.33
N SER A 291 18.56 7.03 13.56
CA SER A 291 17.89 5.70 13.51
C SER A 291 17.85 5.13 12.09
N PHE A 292 17.47 5.94 11.07
CA PHE A 292 17.44 5.47 9.69
C PHE A 292 18.85 5.23 9.12
N GLU A 293 19.84 6.03 9.49
CA GLU A 293 21.23 5.79 9.10
C GLU A 293 21.78 4.49 9.69
N LYS A 294 21.38 4.10 10.90
CA LYS A 294 21.69 2.79 11.46
C LYS A 294 21.07 1.66 10.65
N CYS A 295 19.82 1.80 10.17
CA CYS A 295 19.22 0.81 9.29
C CYS A 295 20.06 0.59 8.04
N VAL A 296 20.50 1.68 7.40
CA VAL A 296 21.33 1.62 6.18
C VAL A 296 22.72 1.05 6.48
N SER A 297 23.37 1.46 7.57
CA SER A 297 24.74 1.03 7.89
C SER A 297 24.83 -0.43 8.33
N ASN A 298 23.80 -0.96 8.98
CA ASN A 298 23.75 -2.36 9.41
C ASN A 298 23.47 -3.32 8.24
N GLY A 299 22.96 -2.82 7.12
CA GLY A 299 22.64 -3.64 5.94
C GLY A 299 21.54 -4.66 6.18
N VAL A 300 21.51 -5.71 5.36
CA VAL A 300 20.45 -6.72 5.36
C VAL A 300 20.45 -7.52 6.67
N ALA A 301 19.31 -7.51 7.36
CA ALA A 301 19.11 -8.31 8.56
C ALA A 301 18.98 -9.81 8.22
N PRO A 302 19.30 -10.71 9.17
CA PRO A 302 18.95 -12.12 9.04
C PRO A 302 17.44 -12.31 8.82
N LEU A 303 17.06 -13.30 8.01
CA LEU A 303 15.66 -13.52 7.63
C LEU A 303 14.70 -13.66 8.81
N ASN A 304 15.14 -14.32 9.88
CA ASN A 304 14.35 -14.49 11.10
C ASN A 304 14.22 -13.20 11.94
N LEU A 305 14.94 -12.13 11.58
CA LEU A 305 14.91 -10.81 12.22
C LEU A 305 14.43 -9.71 11.26
N THR A 306 13.85 -10.08 10.12
CA THR A 306 13.28 -9.16 9.12
C THR A 306 11.76 -9.23 9.17
N PHE A 307 11.10 -8.15 9.56
CA PHE A 307 9.63 -8.04 9.69
C PHE A 307 9.05 -7.10 8.64
N LEU A 308 9.88 -6.15 8.18
CA LEU A 308 9.56 -5.20 7.12
C LEU A 308 10.58 -5.35 5.99
N SER A 309 10.12 -5.37 4.76
CA SER A 309 11.01 -5.37 3.60
C SER A 309 11.68 -4.00 3.40
N ASP A 310 12.90 -4.02 2.87
CA ASP A 310 13.60 -2.84 2.36
C ASP A 310 13.94 -1.74 3.40
N THR A 311 13.94 -2.06 4.68
CA THR A 311 14.28 -1.09 5.75
C THR A 311 15.79 -0.79 5.79
N GLU A 312 16.63 -1.69 5.27
CA GLU A 312 18.07 -1.52 5.11
C GLU A 312 18.46 -0.53 4.01
N GLY A 313 17.52 -0.14 3.15
CA GLY A 313 17.82 0.70 1.99
C GLY A 313 16.66 1.59 1.58
N PHE A 314 15.81 1.10 0.68
CA PHE A 314 14.77 1.90 0.02
C PHE A 314 13.91 2.70 1.00
N ARG A 315 13.31 2.05 1.99
CA ARG A 315 12.42 2.74 2.95
C ARG A 315 13.16 3.77 3.78
N SER A 316 14.36 3.43 4.28
CA SER A 316 15.16 4.36 5.08
C SER A 316 15.64 5.54 4.26
N PHE A 317 16.03 5.35 2.99
CA PHE A 317 16.38 6.47 2.11
C PHE A 317 15.18 7.38 1.83
N VAL A 318 14.00 6.84 1.62
CA VAL A 318 12.77 7.65 1.44
C VAL A 318 12.49 8.49 2.70
N GLU A 319 12.60 7.90 3.88
CA GLU A 319 12.37 8.61 5.14
C GLU A 319 13.42 9.71 5.39
N LEU A 320 14.70 9.43 5.12
CA LEU A 320 15.78 10.43 5.20
C LEU A 320 15.53 11.57 4.22
N GLY A 321 15.23 11.25 2.96
CA GLY A 321 14.89 12.26 1.96
C GLY A 321 13.71 13.14 2.40
N HIS A 322 12.68 12.55 3.00
CA HIS A 322 11.54 13.29 3.51
C HIS A 322 11.90 14.20 4.70
N ILE A 323 12.76 13.75 5.62
CA ILE A 323 13.19 14.58 6.76
C ILE A 323 14.00 15.79 6.27
N TYR A 324 14.97 15.58 5.38
CA TYR A 324 15.74 16.67 4.80
C TYR A 324 14.87 17.65 3.99
N PHE A 325 13.85 17.14 3.29
CA PHE A 325 12.85 17.97 2.62
C PHE A 325 12.09 18.86 3.61
N LEU A 326 11.66 18.32 4.76
CA LEU A 326 10.98 19.08 5.82
C LEU A 326 11.87 20.12 6.51
N GLN A 327 13.18 19.97 6.40
CA GLN A 327 14.19 20.90 6.93
C GLN A 327 14.68 21.90 5.87
N ASP A 328 14.06 21.91 4.67
CA ASP A 328 14.45 22.71 3.50
C ASP A 328 15.89 22.43 2.99
N ASP A 329 16.49 21.34 3.42
CA ASP A 329 17.77 20.85 2.89
C ASP A 329 17.53 20.00 1.63
N PHE A 330 17.19 20.71 0.55
CA PHE A 330 16.80 20.09 -0.70
C PHE A 330 17.91 19.29 -1.39
N ALA A 331 19.16 19.65 -1.16
CA ALA A 331 20.31 18.95 -1.72
C ALA A 331 20.44 17.53 -1.13
N ASN A 332 20.39 17.41 0.19
CA ASN A 332 20.41 16.12 0.85
C ASN A 332 19.13 15.33 0.58
N ALA A 333 17.96 15.98 0.57
CA ALA A 333 16.69 15.33 0.21
C ALA A 333 16.77 14.68 -1.17
N LEU A 334 17.25 15.39 -2.19
CA LEU A 334 17.43 14.87 -3.54
C LEU A 334 18.42 13.71 -3.58
N SER A 335 19.55 13.83 -2.88
CA SER A 335 20.56 12.75 -2.80
C SER A 335 19.96 11.44 -2.27
N TYR A 336 19.17 11.51 -1.20
CA TYR A 336 18.55 10.31 -0.61
C TYR A 336 17.42 9.75 -1.47
N TYR A 337 16.59 10.60 -2.11
CA TYR A 337 15.56 10.12 -3.03
C TYR A 337 16.17 9.44 -4.27
N LEU A 338 17.30 9.95 -4.79
CA LEU A 338 18.01 9.29 -5.89
C LEU A 338 18.60 7.94 -5.48
N LYS A 339 19.13 7.81 -4.25
CA LYS A 339 19.55 6.51 -3.70
C LYS A 339 18.39 5.52 -3.60
N ALA A 340 17.22 5.99 -3.14
CA ALA A 340 16.03 5.16 -3.08
C ALA A 340 15.58 4.71 -4.49
N LEU A 341 15.51 5.64 -5.43
CA LEU A 341 15.13 5.36 -6.83
C LEU A 341 16.10 4.35 -7.48
N GLY A 342 17.40 4.44 -7.19
CA GLY A 342 18.40 3.47 -7.66
C GLY A 342 18.18 2.04 -7.19
N LEU A 343 17.44 1.84 -6.09
CA LEU A 343 17.05 0.52 -5.58
C LEU A 343 15.73 0.02 -6.18
N LYS A 344 14.82 0.94 -6.55
CA LYS A 344 13.51 0.63 -7.12
C LYS A 344 13.18 1.62 -8.24
N ASN A 345 13.59 1.28 -9.45
CA ASN A 345 13.47 2.14 -10.64
C ASN A 345 12.03 2.50 -11.00
N ASN A 346 11.05 1.64 -10.64
CA ASN A 346 9.64 1.77 -11.03
C ASN A 346 8.78 2.45 -9.95
N HIS A 347 9.39 3.13 -8.98
CA HIS A 347 8.64 3.79 -7.92
C HIS A 347 8.21 5.19 -8.35
N TYR A 348 7.11 5.29 -9.10
CA TYR A 348 6.60 6.55 -9.68
C TYR A 348 6.32 7.64 -8.65
N GLU A 349 5.77 7.32 -7.46
CA GLU A 349 5.53 8.32 -6.40
C GLU A 349 6.79 9.11 -6.02
N LEU A 350 7.95 8.44 -6.08
CA LEU A 350 9.22 9.08 -5.77
C LEU A 350 9.63 10.10 -6.85
N LEU A 351 9.29 9.85 -8.12
CA LEU A 351 9.52 10.80 -9.22
C LEU A 351 8.75 12.10 -9.01
N TYR A 352 7.51 12.02 -8.48
CA TYR A 352 6.75 13.23 -8.14
C TYR A 352 7.42 14.03 -7.02
N LYS A 353 7.97 13.35 -6.01
CA LYS A 353 8.74 14.03 -4.94
C LYS A 353 10.03 14.67 -5.47
N ILE A 354 10.72 14.01 -6.37
CA ILE A 354 11.90 14.55 -7.04
C ILE A 354 11.51 15.74 -7.92
N GLY A 355 10.41 15.68 -8.65
CA GLY A 355 9.89 16.80 -9.46
C GLY A 355 9.59 18.04 -8.60
N GLU A 356 8.89 17.87 -7.47
CA GLU A 356 8.65 18.95 -6.51
C GLU A 356 9.96 19.57 -6.00
N LEU A 357 10.92 18.73 -5.64
CA LEU A 357 12.25 19.15 -5.18
C LEU A 357 12.99 19.96 -6.25
N LEU A 358 13.08 19.44 -7.46
CA LEU A 358 13.74 20.11 -8.58
C LEU A 358 13.10 21.47 -8.89
N ASN A 359 11.76 21.54 -8.82
CA ASN A 359 11.04 22.79 -8.99
C ASN A 359 11.37 23.82 -7.89
N LYS A 360 11.56 23.38 -6.63
CA LYS A 360 11.97 24.26 -5.52
C LYS A 360 13.44 24.70 -5.64
N MET A 361 14.32 23.80 -6.07
CA MET A 361 15.77 24.05 -6.14
C MET A 361 16.20 24.99 -7.28
N HIS A 362 15.50 24.95 -8.40
CA HIS A 362 15.91 25.65 -9.62
C HIS A 362 15.01 26.84 -9.96
N SER A 363 15.62 28.01 -10.20
CA SER A 363 14.93 29.17 -10.76
C SER A 363 14.62 29.00 -12.25
N ASP A 364 15.54 28.39 -13.00
CA ASP A 364 15.30 27.99 -14.39
C ASP A 364 14.50 26.70 -14.46
N LYS A 365 13.23 26.83 -14.83
CA LYS A 365 12.28 25.68 -14.86
C LYS A 365 12.52 24.73 -16.03
N ASN A 366 13.29 25.11 -17.05
CA ASN A 366 13.69 24.19 -18.12
C ASN A 366 14.50 22.99 -17.59
N ILE A 367 15.21 23.19 -16.48
CA ILE A 367 16.03 22.14 -15.85
C ILE A 367 15.18 21.00 -15.30
N VAL A 368 13.96 21.28 -14.83
CA VAL A 368 13.12 20.29 -14.13
C VAL A 368 12.82 19.09 -15.03
N GLY A 369 12.23 19.33 -16.20
CA GLY A 369 11.92 18.27 -17.16
C GLY A 369 13.16 17.50 -17.63
N ALA A 370 14.24 18.23 -17.98
CA ALA A 370 15.50 17.63 -18.42
C ALA A 370 16.18 16.77 -17.33
N SER A 371 16.03 17.14 -16.06
CA SER A 371 16.55 16.36 -14.93
C SER A 371 15.72 15.11 -14.67
N LEU A 372 14.40 15.22 -14.78
CA LEU A 372 13.49 14.04 -14.68
C LEU A 372 13.79 13.04 -15.81
N GLU A 373 13.99 13.52 -17.04
CA GLU A 373 14.28 12.66 -18.20
C GLU A 373 15.54 11.80 -18.00
N LYS A 374 16.56 12.33 -17.29
CA LYS A 374 17.80 11.60 -16.97
C LYS A 374 17.62 10.48 -15.96
N LEU A 375 16.50 10.44 -15.24
CA LEU A 375 16.23 9.40 -14.24
C LEU A 375 15.71 8.10 -14.84
N PHE A 376 15.28 8.12 -16.10
CA PHE A 376 14.82 6.94 -16.82
C PHE A 376 15.99 6.26 -17.53
N ALA A 377 16.40 5.09 -17.04
CA ALA A 377 17.63 4.40 -17.46
C ALA A 377 17.59 3.85 -18.90
N ASP A 378 16.41 3.51 -19.43
CA ASP A 378 16.27 2.68 -20.64
C ASP A 378 15.83 3.46 -21.89
N GLY A 379 16.12 4.75 -21.95
CA GLY A 379 15.84 5.56 -23.14
C GLY A 379 14.40 6.10 -23.18
N TYR A 380 14.05 6.62 -24.36
CA TYR A 380 12.83 7.37 -24.58
C TYR A 380 11.63 6.43 -24.79
N TYR A 381 10.83 6.20 -23.74
CA TYR A 381 9.54 5.55 -23.82
C TYR A 381 8.40 6.55 -23.65
N ILE A 382 7.28 6.36 -24.34
CA ILE A 382 6.11 7.24 -24.28
C ILE A 382 5.61 7.41 -22.85
N ASN A 383 5.52 6.31 -22.08
CA ASN A 383 5.10 6.32 -20.68
C ASN A 383 5.99 7.23 -19.79
N ASN A 384 7.30 7.32 -20.06
CA ASN A 384 8.18 8.20 -19.31
C ASN A 384 7.83 9.69 -19.56
N VAL A 385 7.51 10.03 -20.81
CA VAL A 385 7.07 11.40 -21.14
C VAL A 385 5.70 11.71 -20.55
N LEU A 386 4.76 10.76 -20.53
CA LEU A 386 3.47 10.91 -19.85
C LEU A 386 3.67 11.29 -18.38
N VAL A 387 4.54 10.57 -17.66
CA VAL A 387 4.86 10.84 -16.26
C VAL A 387 5.51 12.21 -16.09
N ILE A 388 6.46 12.58 -16.95
CA ILE A 388 7.11 13.92 -16.90
C ILE A 388 6.08 15.03 -17.11
N VAL A 389 5.20 14.90 -18.11
CA VAL A 389 4.14 15.89 -18.37
C VAL A 389 3.22 16.03 -17.17
N ASP A 390 2.81 14.91 -16.56
CA ASP A 390 1.94 14.94 -15.40
C ASP A 390 2.61 15.61 -14.18
N ILE A 391 3.89 15.30 -13.92
CA ILE A 391 4.68 15.96 -12.87
C ILE A 391 4.76 17.48 -13.14
N LEU A 392 5.07 17.88 -14.36
CA LEU A 392 5.17 19.31 -14.72
C LEU A 392 3.82 20.05 -14.55
N LEU A 393 2.71 19.42 -14.90
CA LEU A 393 1.36 19.95 -14.64
C LEU A 393 1.08 20.09 -13.14
N LYS A 394 1.44 19.09 -12.36
CA LYS A 394 1.28 19.11 -10.89
C LYS A 394 2.11 20.23 -10.24
N GLU A 395 3.30 20.45 -10.76
CA GLU A 395 4.21 21.51 -10.31
C GLU A 395 3.87 22.89 -10.89
N LYS A 396 2.73 23.05 -11.58
CA LYS A 396 2.25 24.30 -12.20
C LYS A 396 3.18 24.84 -13.29
N LEU A 397 3.98 23.98 -13.91
CA LEU A 397 4.91 24.30 -15.00
C LEU A 397 4.25 24.08 -16.37
N TYR A 398 3.10 24.74 -16.60
CA TYR A 398 2.19 24.44 -17.71
C TYR A 398 2.82 24.61 -19.11
N LEU A 399 3.64 25.64 -19.32
CA LEU A 399 4.32 25.85 -20.59
C LEU A 399 5.33 24.74 -20.90
N HIS A 400 6.08 24.31 -19.88
CA HIS A 400 7.05 23.22 -20.02
C HIS A 400 6.34 21.87 -20.23
N ALA A 401 5.21 21.65 -19.55
CA ALA A 401 4.37 20.48 -19.78
C ALA A 401 3.88 20.40 -21.24
N ALA A 402 3.43 21.53 -21.80
CA ALA A 402 2.99 21.60 -23.20
C ALA A 402 4.15 21.32 -24.19
N GLU A 403 5.36 21.78 -23.90
CA GLU A 403 6.55 21.49 -24.75
C GLU A 403 6.91 19.99 -24.73
N TYR A 404 6.88 19.36 -23.55
CA TYR A 404 7.12 17.92 -23.44
C TYR A 404 6.00 17.11 -24.11
N PHE A 405 4.75 17.54 -23.97
CA PHE A 405 3.59 16.89 -24.55
C PHE A 405 3.66 16.78 -26.08
N LYS A 406 4.17 17.80 -26.79
CA LYS A 406 4.37 17.76 -28.25
C LYS A 406 5.15 16.55 -28.75
N ARG A 407 5.94 15.91 -27.90
CA ARG A 407 6.72 14.72 -28.25
C ARG A 407 5.86 13.46 -28.37
N ILE A 408 4.65 13.46 -27.80
CA ILE A 408 3.76 12.29 -27.71
C ILE A 408 2.35 12.54 -28.26
N GLU A 409 1.99 13.77 -28.64
CA GLU A 409 0.61 14.12 -29.01
C GLU A 409 0.04 13.32 -30.19
N ASP A 410 0.89 12.86 -31.12
CA ASP A 410 0.49 12.10 -32.31
C ASP A 410 0.60 10.57 -32.12
N GLN A 411 0.90 10.10 -30.91
CA GLN A 411 1.06 8.67 -30.64
C GLN A 411 -0.30 7.96 -30.61
N LYS A 412 -0.32 6.73 -31.11
CA LYS A 412 -1.52 5.90 -31.21
C LYS A 412 -1.63 4.84 -30.11
N VAL A 413 -0.77 4.93 -29.10
CA VAL A 413 -0.79 4.11 -27.87
C VAL A 413 -1.04 5.02 -26.69
N TYR A 414 -1.59 4.53 -25.61
CA TYR A 414 -2.00 5.32 -24.45
C TYR A 414 -2.92 6.51 -24.81
N ILE A 415 -3.87 6.29 -25.73
CA ILE A 415 -4.69 7.34 -26.33
C ILE A 415 -5.44 8.14 -25.26
N ASP A 416 -6.05 7.45 -24.30
CA ASP A 416 -6.84 8.09 -23.25
C ASP A 416 -5.98 8.91 -22.29
N ASP A 417 -4.77 8.40 -21.92
CA ASP A 417 -3.81 9.14 -21.09
C ASP A 417 -3.33 10.40 -21.82
N ILE A 418 -2.99 10.28 -23.11
CA ILE A 418 -2.57 11.40 -23.94
C ILE A 418 -3.70 12.44 -24.05
N GLN A 419 -4.93 11.99 -24.27
CA GLN A 419 -6.10 12.87 -24.37
C GLN A 419 -6.39 13.57 -23.05
N TYR A 420 -6.28 12.88 -21.92
CA TYR A 420 -6.42 13.47 -20.59
C TYR A 420 -5.35 14.53 -20.29
N LEU A 421 -4.09 14.27 -20.61
CA LEU A 421 -3.01 15.25 -20.45
C LEU A 421 -3.19 16.46 -21.38
N LYS A 422 -3.61 16.23 -22.62
CA LYS A 422 -3.96 17.29 -23.56
C LYS A 422 -5.06 18.19 -23.00
N ALA A 423 -6.14 17.58 -22.49
CA ALA A 423 -7.26 18.31 -21.89
C ALA A 423 -6.79 19.19 -20.73
N ARG A 424 -5.92 18.68 -19.85
CA ARG A 424 -5.36 19.43 -18.72
C ARG A 424 -4.46 20.57 -19.16
N ILE A 425 -3.65 20.38 -20.21
CA ILE A 425 -2.80 21.44 -20.77
C ILE A 425 -3.67 22.57 -21.29
N LEU A 426 -4.68 22.26 -22.12
CA LEU A 426 -5.61 23.25 -22.66
C LEU A 426 -6.35 23.99 -21.53
N PHE A 427 -6.78 23.27 -20.50
CA PHE A 427 -7.44 23.84 -19.32
C PHE A 427 -6.59 24.91 -18.62
N TYR A 428 -5.33 24.59 -18.33
CA TYR A 428 -4.42 25.54 -17.68
C TYR A 428 -3.92 26.66 -18.63
N GLN A 429 -4.04 26.47 -19.94
CA GLN A 429 -3.83 27.52 -20.95
C GLN A 429 -5.09 28.40 -21.15
N LYS A 430 -6.18 28.09 -20.44
CA LYS A 430 -7.50 28.77 -20.54
C LYS A 430 -8.19 28.60 -21.91
N GLU A 431 -7.81 27.57 -22.64
CA GLU A 431 -8.47 27.16 -23.88
C GLU A 431 -9.67 26.25 -23.53
N TYR A 432 -10.68 26.82 -22.83
CA TYR A 432 -11.73 26.06 -22.17
C TYR A 432 -12.61 25.24 -23.12
N GLU A 433 -12.84 25.71 -24.35
CA GLU A 433 -13.63 24.97 -25.34
C GLU A 433 -12.91 23.70 -25.78
N GLY A 434 -11.63 23.82 -26.16
CA GLY A 434 -10.81 22.67 -26.53
C GLY A 434 -10.59 21.71 -25.38
N ALA A 435 -10.39 22.25 -24.15
CA ALA A 435 -10.27 21.44 -22.94
C ALA A 435 -11.55 20.66 -22.64
N PHE A 436 -12.73 21.32 -22.76
CA PHE A 436 -14.03 20.71 -22.56
C PHE A 436 -14.25 19.52 -23.48
N ASP A 437 -14.04 19.71 -24.79
CA ASP A 437 -14.18 18.65 -25.79
C ASP A 437 -13.20 17.49 -25.53
N ALA A 438 -11.97 17.81 -25.14
CA ALA A 438 -10.98 16.79 -24.84
C ALA A 438 -11.31 15.98 -23.57
N PHE A 439 -11.81 16.62 -22.49
CA PHE A 439 -12.27 15.90 -21.30
C PHE A 439 -13.50 15.03 -21.58
N LEU A 440 -14.45 15.53 -22.36
CA LEU A 440 -15.60 14.71 -22.76
C LEU A 440 -15.16 13.52 -23.63
N GLY A 441 -14.19 13.72 -24.52
CA GLY A 441 -13.65 12.62 -25.32
C GLY A 441 -12.99 11.52 -24.47
N VAL A 442 -12.38 11.86 -23.32
CA VAL A 442 -11.89 10.86 -22.35
C VAL A 442 -13.06 10.09 -21.73
N LEU A 443 -14.14 10.78 -21.37
CA LEU A 443 -15.32 10.17 -20.71
C LEU A 443 -16.18 9.35 -21.68
N GLU A 444 -16.20 9.71 -22.96
CA GLU A 444 -16.96 9.05 -24.03
C GLU A 444 -16.17 7.91 -24.72
N SER A 445 -14.89 7.69 -24.36
CA SER A 445 -14.04 6.67 -24.96
C SER A 445 -14.57 5.25 -24.66
N GLU A 446 -14.64 4.38 -25.67
CA GLU A 446 -15.00 2.96 -25.47
C GLU A 446 -14.02 2.22 -24.56
N ASN A 447 -12.80 2.73 -24.40
CA ASN A 447 -11.74 2.17 -23.57
C ASN A 447 -11.79 2.69 -22.13
N HIS A 448 -12.71 3.59 -21.77
CA HIS A 448 -12.80 4.21 -20.43
C HIS A 448 -12.88 3.20 -19.28
N VAL A 449 -13.31 1.95 -19.55
CA VAL A 449 -13.36 0.84 -18.57
C VAL A 449 -11.98 0.55 -17.95
N HIS A 450 -10.90 0.94 -18.60
CA HIS A 450 -9.52 0.77 -18.12
C HIS A 450 -8.95 2.03 -17.45
N LEU A 451 -9.67 3.16 -17.50
CA LEU A 451 -9.25 4.36 -16.80
C LEU A 451 -9.36 4.15 -15.28
N LEU A 452 -8.42 4.71 -14.55
CA LEU A 452 -8.54 4.78 -13.10
C LEU A 452 -9.77 5.62 -12.74
N PRO A 453 -10.60 5.20 -11.76
CA PRO A 453 -11.79 5.94 -11.34
C PRO A 453 -11.52 7.41 -11.01
N GLU A 454 -10.31 7.73 -10.56
CA GLU A 454 -9.87 9.10 -10.28
C GLU A 454 -9.73 9.94 -11.55
N VAL A 455 -9.27 9.38 -12.67
CA VAL A 455 -9.13 10.07 -13.95
C VAL A 455 -10.50 10.43 -14.52
N GLU A 456 -11.44 9.50 -14.46
CA GLU A 456 -12.82 9.72 -14.87
C GLU A 456 -13.47 10.85 -14.05
N GLU A 457 -13.35 10.75 -12.72
CA GLU A 457 -13.86 11.77 -11.79
C GLU A 457 -13.28 13.15 -12.08
N ARG A 458 -11.99 13.25 -12.25
CA ARG A 458 -11.28 14.51 -12.50
C ARG A 458 -11.63 15.10 -13.87
N SER A 459 -11.81 14.24 -14.88
CA SER A 459 -12.22 14.69 -16.21
C SER A 459 -13.58 15.38 -16.19
N LEU A 460 -14.55 14.82 -15.44
CA LEU A 460 -15.85 15.43 -15.28
C LEU A 460 -15.79 16.75 -14.50
N GLU A 461 -15.00 16.82 -13.43
CA GLU A 461 -14.78 18.06 -12.66
C GLU A 461 -14.22 19.18 -13.55
N TYR A 462 -13.17 18.89 -14.30
CA TYR A 462 -12.57 19.86 -15.22
C TYR A 462 -13.53 20.27 -16.34
N ALA A 463 -14.32 19.34 -16.91
CA ALA A 463 -15.31 19.66 -17.91
C ALA A 463 -16.39 20.63 -17.37
N VAL A 464 -16.84 20.43 -16.13
CA VAL A 464 -17.78 21.35 -15.47
C VAL A 464 -17.13 22.72 -15.24
N ILE A 465 -15.89 22.79 -14.81
CA ILE A 465 -15.18 24.08 -14.63
C ILE A 465 -15.01 24.80 -15.99
N CYS A 466 -14.65 24.08 -17.06
CA CYS A 466 -14.60 24.63 -18.40
C CYS A 466 -15.96 25.22 -18.85
N TYR A 467 -17.04 24.49 -18.60
CA TYR A 467 -18.39 24.96 -18.86
C TYR A 467 -18.71 26.27 -18.12
N LEU A 468 -18.40 26.32 -16.82
CA LEU A 468 -18.66 27.50 -16.00
C LEU A 468 -17.81 28.70 -16.44
N ALA A 469 -16.51 28.50 -16.71
CA ALA A 469 -15.59 29.54 -17.12
C ALA A 469 -15.90 30.10 -18.52
N SER A 470 -16.29 29.25 -19.48
CA SER A 470 -16.63 29.67 -20.83
C SER A 470 -17.94 30.46 -20.89
N ASN A 471 -18.91 30.15 -20.02
CA ASN A 471 -20.21 30.82 -20.02
C ASN A 471 -20.21 32.21 -19.36
N GLN A 472 -19.23 32.51 -18.48
CA GLN A 472 -19.11 33.86 -17.90
C GLN A 472 -18.82 34.93 -18.95
N ASN A 473 -18.03 34.62 -19.97
CA ASN A 473 -17.57 35.59 -20.97
C ASN A 473 -18.52 35.71 -22.18
N GLY A 474 -19.61 34.94 -22.23
CA GLY A 474 -20.59 35.00 -23.33
C GLY A 474 -20.06 34.61 -24.71
N LEU A 475 -18.82 34.20 -24.83
CA LEU A 475 -18.09 33.95 -26.05
C LEU A 475 -18.19 32.50 -26.56
N PHE A 476 -18.49 31.53 -25.71
CA PHE A 476 -18.54 30.12 -26.09
C PHE A 476 -19.76 29.39 -25.52
N LYS A 477 -20.20 28.41 -26.25
CA LYS A 477 -21.34 27.54 -25.91
C LYS A 477 -20.83 26.13 -25.63
N CYS A 478 -20.09 25.93 -24.55
CA CYS A 478 -20.01 24.58 -24.00
C CYS A 478 -21.44 24.13 -23.69
N GLU A 479 -21.89 23.07 -24.33
CA GLU A 479 -23.29 22.68 -24.24
C GLU A 479 -23.56 21.86 -22.98
N LEU A 480 -24.28 22.42 -22.05
CA LEU A 480 -24.72 21.75 -20.81
C LEU A 480 -25.38 20.37 -21.08
N LYS A 481 -26.08 20.23 -22.21
CA LYS A 481 -26.69 18.97 -22.62
C LYS A 481 -25.70 17.80 -22.79
N ARG A 482 -24.39 18.06 -22.95
CA ARG A 482 -23.37 17.01 -23.06
C ARG A 482 -22.86 16.53 -21.69
N ILE A 483 -22.90 17.39 -20.67
CA ILE A 483 -22.42 17.05 -19.32
C ILE A 483 -23.55 16.44 -18.47
N LEU A 484 -24.79 16.94 -18.61
CA LEU A 484 -25.91 16.50 -17.77
C LEU A 484 -26.11 14.97 -17.73
N PRO A 485 -26.10 14.25 -18.88
CA PRO A 485 -26.22 12.80 -18.85
C PRO A 485 -25.13 12.12 -18.02
N LEU A 486 -23.87 12.57 -18.14
CA LEU A 486 -22.74 12.03 -17.38
C LEU A 486 -22.88 12.26 -15.87
N ILE A 487 -23.42 13.43 -15.48
CA ILE A 487 -23.71 13.71 -14.07
C ILE A 487 -24.88 12.84 -13.57
N GLU A 488 -25.86 12.60 -14.39
CA GLU A 488 -27.03 11.76 -14.05
C GLU A 488 -26.65 10.30 -13.79
N GLU A 489 -25.61 9.78 -14.44
CA GLU A 489 -25.08 8.43 -14.27
C GLU A 489 -24.27 8.23 -12.97
N ILE A 490 -23.90 9.32 -12.27
CA ILE A 490 -23.18 9.23 -11.00
C ILE A 490 -24.02 8.52 -9.94
N LYS A 491 -23.52 7.39 -9.42
CA LYS A 491 -24.21 6.59 -8.40
C LYS A 491 -24.24 7.25 -7.01
N ASN A 492 -23.23 8.08 -6.71
CA ASN A 492 -23.15 8.79 -5.43
C ASN A 492 -23.98 10.07 -5.51
N GLU A 493 -25.13 10.08 -4.83
CA GLU A 493 -26.10 11.19 -4.88
C GLU A 493 -25.54 12.49 -4.31
N GLU A 494 -24.77 12.46 -3.22
CA GLU A 494 -24.14 13.66 -2.64
C GLU A 494 -23.18 14.31 -3.65
N ARG A 495 -22.37 13.51 -4.33
CA ARG A 495 -21.45 13.96 -5.37
C ARG A 495 -22.18 14.58 -6.57
N LYS A 496 -23.24 13.95 -7.01
CA LYS A 496 -24.11 14.47 -8.07
C LYS A 496 -24.68 15.84 -7.69
N GLN A 497 -25.15 15.98 -6.45
CA GLN A 497 -25.67 17.25 -5.92
C GLN A 497 -24.61 18.35 -5.91
N VAL A 498 -23.33 18.03 -5.61
CA VAL A 498 -22.24 19.02 -5.67
C VAL A 498 -22.09 19.58 -7.09
N PHE A 499 -22.06 18.73 -8.12
CA PHE A 499 -21.99 19.20 -9.53
C PHE A 499 -23.20 20.09 -9.88
N MET A 500 -24.39 19.67 -9.50
CA MET A 500 -25.61 20.43 -9.76
C MET A 500 -25.64 21.78 -9.05
N ALA A 501 -25.11 21.86 -7.82
CA ALA A 501 -25.02 23.12 -7.09
C ALA A 501 -24.10 24.13 -7.77
N PHE A 502 -22.97 23.70 -8.35
CA PHE A 502 -22.11 24.58 -9.16
C PHE A 502 -22.76 25.02 -10.47
N ILE A 503 -23.49 24.13 -11.17
CA ILE A 503 -24.06 24.39 -12.49
C ILE A 503 -25.36 25.18 -12.40
N VAL A 504 -26.29 24.75 -11.55
CA VAL A 504 -27.68 25.26 -11.51
C VAL A 504 -27.95 26.15 -10.30
N LYS A 505 -26.95 26.27 -9.39
CA LYS A 505 -27.04 27.04 -8.14
C LYS A 505 -28.23 26.61 -7.27
N THR A 506 -28.42 25.28 -7.15
CA THR A 506 -29.45 24.72 -6.27
C THR A 506 -29.07 24.94 -4.80
N GLU A 507 -30.07 25.26 -3.97
CA GLU A 507 -29.87 25.35 -2.52
C GLU A 507 -29.99 23.95 -1.91
N VAL A 508 -28.85 23.40 -1.47
CA VAL A 508 -28.74 22.07 -0.83
C VAL A 508 -27.85 22.24 0.41
N VAL A 509 -28.21 21.60 1.51
CA VAL A 509 -27.32 21.55 2.69
C VAL A 509 -26.42 20.32 2.56
N PHE A 510 -25.12 20.55 2.48
CA PHE A 510 -24.10 19.50 2.34
C PHE A 510 -23.57 19.05 3.69
N ALA A 511 -23.43 17.74 3.87
CA ALA A 511 -22.70 17.17 4.98
C ALA A 511 -21.19 17.43 4.86
N SER A 512 -20.45 17.25 5.94
CA SER A 512 -18.99 17.43 5.95
C SER A 512 -18.25 16.48 4.99
N SER A 513 -18.87 15.39 4.56
CA SER A 513 -18.32 14.45 3.56
C SER A 513 -18.17 15.06 2.16
N ALA A 514 -18.98 16.06 1.79
CA ALA A 514 -18.89 16.76 0.51
C ALA A 514 -17.74 17.79 0.43
N LYS A 515 -17.20 18.22 1.59
CA LYS A 515 -16.14 19.25 1.66
C LYS A 515 -14.96 19.00 0.73
N PRO A 516 -14.34 17.79 0.69
CA PRO A 516 -13.15 17.57 -0.14
C PRO A 516 -13.40 17.84 -1.63
N GLN A 517 -14.56 17.49 -2.15
CA GLN A 517 -14.91 17.73 -3.55
C GLN A 517 -15.17 19.23 -3.80
N ILE A 518 -15.95 19.89 -2.94
CA ILE A 518 -16.24 21.33 -3.07
C ILE A 518 -14.95 22.13 -3.02
N TYR A 519 -14.07 21.85 -2.07
CA TYR A 519 -12.81 22.58 -1.91
C TYR A 519 -11.83 22.35 -3.07
N ARG A 520 -11.82 21.14 -3.63
CA ARG A 520 -11.04 20.82 -4.82
C ARG A 520 -11.52 21.66 -6.01
N PHE A 521 -12.84 21.74 -6.24
CA PHE A 521 -13.43 22.58 -7.27
C PHE A 521 -13.01 24.05 -7.13
N LEU A 522 -13.20 24.63 -5.96
CA LEU A 522 -12.83 26.00 -5.66
C LEU A 522 -11.32 26.24 -5.84
N SER A 523 -10.49 25.30 -5.43
CA SER A 523 -9.03 25.37 -5.59
C SER A 523 -8.63 25.38 -7.07
N GLU A 524 -9.23 24.52 -7.90
CA GLU A 524 -8.93 24.48 -9.34
C GLU A 524 -9.35 25.79 -10.06
N ILE A 525 -10.54 26.33 -9.72
CA ILE A 525 -10.99 27.63 -10.28
C ILE A 525 -10.00 28.75 -9.87
N LEU A 526 -9.56 28.76 -8.63
CA LEU A 526 -8.60 29.74 -8.15
C LEU A 526 -7.22 29.58 -8.82
N GLN A 527 -6.81 28.33 -9.08
CA GLN A 527 -5.54 28.00 -9.72
C GLN A 527 -5.45 28.50 -11.17
N ILE A 528 -6.56 28.48 -11.92
CA ILE A 528 -6.64 29.05 -13.27
C ILE A 528 -6.85 30.57 -13.25
N THR A 529 -6.87 31.19 -12.07
CA THR A 529 -7.03 32.65 -11.89
C THR A 529 -8.33 33.24 -12.47
N GLU A 530 -9.41 32.45 -12.45
CA GLU A 530 -10.76 32.93 -12.79
C GLU A 530 -11.45 33.49 -11.53
N PHE A 531 -10.99 34.68 -11.09
CA PHE A 531 -11.40 35.26 -9.81
C PHE A 531 -12.90 35.55 -9.73
N GLU A 532 -13.52 36.05 -10.79
CA GLU A 532 -14.94 36.33 -10.82
C GLU A 532 -15.77 35.04 -10.68
N LEU A 533 -15.37 33.98 -11.36
CA LEU A 533 -15.99 32.66 -11.23
C LEU A 533 -15.79 32.11 -9.82
N PHE A 534 -14.58 32.28 -9.26
CA PHE A 534 -14.29 31.86 -7.91
C PHE A 534 -15.18 32.56 -6.87
N GLU A 535 -15.29 33.89 -6.93
CA GLU A 535 -16.15 34.67 -6.01
C GLU A 535 -17.63 34.28 -6.12
N GLN A 536 -18.13 34.07 -7.33
CA GLN A 536 -19.51 33.59 -7.55
C GLN A 536 -19.72 32.18 -6.99
N SER A 537 -18.70 31.34 -7.03
CA SER A 537 -18.74 29.96 -6.54
C SER A 537 -18.64 29.85 -5.02
N LEU A 538 -18.15 30.90 -4.33
CA LEU A 538 -18.03 30.89 -2.86
C LEU A 538 -19.37 30.76 -2.14
N SER A 539 -20.48 31.11 -2.79
CA SER A 539 -21.83 30.95 -2.19
C SER A 539 -22.15 29.51 -1.77
N ILE A 540 -21.52 28.51 -2.40
CA ILE A 540 -21.68 27.09 -2.04
C ILE A 540 -21.16 26.80 -0.62
N LEU A 541 -20.21 27.56 -0.12
CA LEU A 541 -19.66 27.38 1.22
C LEU A 541 -20.72 27.63 2.31
N ASN A 542 -21.72 28.48 2.05
CA ASN A 542 -22.85 28.74 2.96
C ASN A 542 -23.81 27.55 3.05
N GLN A 543 -23.69 26.57 2.14
CA GLN A 543 -24.52 25.36 2.10
C GLN A 543 -23.85 24.17 2.82
N ILE A 544 -22.66 24.36 3.40
CA ILE A 544 -21.95 23.32 4.15
C ILE A 544 -22.28 23.45 5.64
N ASP A 545 -22.78 22.37 6.22
CA ASP A 545 -23.01 22.30 7.68
C ASP A 545 -21.68 22.12 8.42
N SER A 546 -20.97 23.25 8.63
CA SER A 546 -19.68 23.27 9.32
C SER A 546 -19.33 24.67 9.83
N ASN A 547 -18.78 24.74 11.04
CA ASN A 547 -18.25 25.97 11.61
C ASN A 547 -16.79 26.27 11.20
N GLU A 548 -16.13 25.36 10.47
CA GLU A 548 -14.74 25.51 10.01
C GLU A 548 -14.60 26.09 8.59
N VAL A 549 -15.70 26.48 7.95
CA VAL A 549 -15.71 26.93 6.53
C VAL A 549 -14.71 28.06 6.25
N LEU A 550 -14.53 29.00 7.19
CA LEU A 550 -13.55 30.08 7.02
C LEU A 550 -12.09 29.57 7.08
N LEU A 551 -11.81 28.55 7.88
CA LEU A 551 -10.49 27.92 7.95
C LEU A 551 -10.21 27.07 6.70
N ASP A 552 -11.24 26.39 6.20
CA ASP A 552 -11.15 25.63 4.97
C ASP A 552 -10.88 26.57 3.78
N LEU A 553 -11.57 27.71 3.71
CA LEU A 553 -11.31 28.76 2.72
C LEU A 553 -9.91 29.37 2.89
N ALA A 554 -9.47 29.60 4.12
CA ALA A 554 -8.11 30.06 4.38
C ALA A 554 -7.06 29.08 3.85
N ASN A 555 -7.29 27.79 4.03
CA ASN A 555 -6.41 26.75 3.50
C ASN A 555 -6.40 26.74 1.96
N ILE A 556 -7.55 26.89 1.29
CA ILE A 556 -7.62 27.01 -0.18
C ILE A 556 -6.77 28.18 -0.67
N TYR A 557 -6.90 29.36 -0.03
CA TYR A 557 -6.08 30.51 -0.36
C TYR A 557 -4.58 30.24 -0.14
N TYR A 558 -4.24 29.60 0.98
CA TYR A 558 -2.85 29.34 1.36
C TYR A 558 -2.13 28.41 0.37
N ILE A 559 -2.74 27.27 0.02
CA ILE A 559 -2.14 26.31 -0.93
C ILE A 559 -2.04 26.85 -2.35
N ASN A 560 -2.81 27.88 -2.69
CA ASN A 560 -2.74 28.58 -3.97
C ASN A 560 -1.88 29.86 -3.93
N GLY A 561 -1.17 30.12 -2.81
CA GLY A 561 -0.21 31.22 -2.70
C GLY A 561 -0.78 32.57 -2.28
N TYR A 562 -2.08 32.67 -1.98
CA TYR A 562 -2.76 33.91 -1.56
C TYR A 562 -2.67 34.09 -0.03
N LYS A 563 -1.45 34.27 0.47
CA LYS A 563 -1.11 34.29 1.89
C LYS A 563 -1.89 35.32 2.72
N GLU A 564 -2.04 36.54 2.21
CA GLU A 564 -2.78 37.62 2.90
C GLU A 564 -4.27 37.27 3.07
N LEU A 565 -4.91 36.69 2.04
CA LEU A 565 -6.29 36.25 2.12
C LEU A 565 -6.45 35.05 3.05
N ALA A 566 -5.51 34.13 3.05
CA ALA A 566 -5.46 33.00 3.97
C ALA A 566 -5.41 33.51 5.42
N LEU A 567 -4.47 34.42 5.70
CA LEU A 567 -4.32 35.02 7.03
C LEU A 567 -5.58 35.76 7.49
N LYS A 568 -6.15 36.60 6.60
CA LYS A 568 -7.39 37.34 6.88
C LYS A 568 -8.55 36.40 7.28
N ASN A 569 -8.76 35.31 6.55
CA ASN A 569 -9.84 34.37 6.84
C ASN A 569 -9.56 33.54 8.10
N THR A 570 -8.29 33.19 8.37
CA THR A 570 -7.89 32.57 9.64
C THR A 570 -8.22 33.47 10.84
N ILE A 571 -7.86 34.75 10.77
CA ILE A 571 -8.16 35.72 11.83
C ILE A 571 -9.68 35.92 12.01
N ARG A 572 -10.43 35.96 10.90
CA ARG A 572 -11.90 36.06 10.95
C ARG A 572 -12.53 34.83 11.62
N SER A 573 -12.07 33.62 11.30
CA SER A 573 -12.56 32.41 11.95
C SER A 573 -12.39 32.45 13.47
N ILE A 574 -11.23 32.90 13.95
CA ILE A 574 -10.96 33.04 15.38
C ILE A 574 -11.86 34.10 16.00
N LYS A 575 -12.01 35.29 15.37
CA LYS A 575 -12.74 36.42 15.92
C LYS A 575 -14.26 36.30 15.84
N GLU A 576 -14.76 35.72 14.75
CA GLU A 576 -16.19 35.71 14.44
C GLU A 576 -16.85 34.37 14.83
N LEU A 577 -16.10 33.25 14.79
CA LEU A 577 -16.62 31.90 15.01
C LEU A 577 -16.00 31.17 16.21
N ASP A 578 -14.96 31.72 16.83
CA ASP A 578 -14.18 31.09 17.91
C ASP A 578 -13.63 29.71 17.53
N VAL A 579 -13.20 29.56 16.24
CA VAL A 579 -12.71 28.29 15.67
C VAL A 579 -11.25 28.43 15.27
N LEU A 580 -10.45 27.46 15.72
CA LEU A 580 -9.03 27.30 15.40
C LEU A 580 -8.71 25.81 15.22
N ASN A 581 -7.99 25.45 14.14
CA ASN A 581 -7.53 24.09 13.89
C ASN A 581 -6.03 24.03 13.58
N ALA A 582 -5.48 22.83 13.39
CA ALA A 582 -4.04 22.63 13.15
C ALA A 582 -3.52 23.37 11.90
N ASN A 583 -4.32 23.43 10.82
CA ASN A 583 -3.95 24.13 9.58
C ASN A 583 -3.89 25.64 9.81
N ALA A 584 -4.84 26.19 10.56
CA ALA A 584 -4.84 27.60 10.92
C ALA A 584 -3.62 27.98 11.78
N VAL A 585 -3.25 27.14 12.75
CA VAL A 585 -2.02 27.32 13.53
C VAL A 585 -0.78 27.30 12.62
N GLN A 586 -0.74 26.43 11.63
CA GLN A 586 0.35 26.36 10.67
C GLN A 586 0.44 27.64 9.81
N ILE A 587 -0.68 28.16 9.33
CA ILE A 587 -0.75 29.42 8.57
C ILE A 587 -0.25 30.58 9.44
N LEU A 588 -0.73 30.68 10.68
CA LEU A 588 -0.31 31.72 11.62
C LEU A 588 1.20 31.63 11.91
N ASN A 589 1.72 30.46 12.22
CA ASN A 589 3.14 30.27 12.54
C ASN A 589 4.07 30.63 11.38
N LYS A 590 3.69 30.28 10.14
CA LYS A 590 4.54 30.57 8.96
C LYS A 590 4.50 32.03 8.50
N GLU A 591 3.39 32.72 8.75
CA GLU A 591 3.20 34.08 8.26
C GLU A 591 3.38 35.16 9.35
N PHE A 592 3.30 34.79 10.66
CA PHE A 592 3.52 35.70 11.77
C PHE A 592 4.87 35.57 12.50
N LEU A 593 5.49 34.39 12.43
CA LEU A 593 6.85 34.27 12.93
C LEU A 593 7.78 34.93 11.91
N LEU A 594 8.17 36.17 12.23
CA LEU A 594 9.25 36.90 11.55
C LEU A 594 10.49 35.99 11.48
N PRO A 595 11.28 36.08 10.40
CA PRO A 595 12.56 35.38 10.36
C PRO A 595 13.39 35.86 11.56
N GLU A 596 13.81 34.90 12.41
CA GLU A 596 14.88 35.13 13.37
C GLU A 596 16.19 35.48 12.66
#